data_14ac4508555212184b2db37e7e91017d
#
_entry.id   14ac4508555212184b2db37e7e91017d
#
_cell.length_a   1.000
_cell.length_b   1.000
_cell.length_c   1.000
_cell.angle_alpha   90.00
_cell.angle_beta   90.00
_cell.angle_gamma   90.00
#
_symmetry.space_group_name_H-M   'P 1'
#
loop_
_entity.id
_entity.type
_entity.pdbx_description
1 polymer ?
#
loop_
_entity_poly.entity_id
_entity_poly.type
_entity_poly.pdbx_seq_one_letter_code
_entity_poly.pdbx_strand_id
1 'polypeptide(L)'
;MQQAEIGIIGGSGLYAMPGLTNTREERVETPFGEPSDAFVLGDLEGRKVAFLARHGRGHKLLPSELNFRANIFALKKLGVERIVSVSAVGSLKEEHKPTDFVVPDQFIDRTFHRESTFFGNGIVGHVAFGDPVCATVAKTIANACASSDIVGKAGGTYVCMEGPQFSTRAESNLYRSWGADVIGMTNLQEAKLAREAEICYATMAMVTDYDCWHEGHDDVTVEQIVAVLNQNAANAAKVVRAAVAAMPRDRTCACATALQYAIITNPAAIPAETRARLDLLVGKYLNK
;
A
#
# COMPACT_ATOMS: atom_id res chain seq x y z
N MET A 1 20.51 -0.27 -12.66
CA MET A 1 19.57 0.47 -13.55
C MET A 1 18.18 0.34 -12.96
N GLN A 2 17.38 1.41 -12.99
CA GLN A 2 15.98 1.38 -12.55
C GLN A 2 15.17 0.44 -13.45
N GLN A 3 14.55 -0.58 -12.86
CA GLN A 3 13.74 -1.58 -13.58
C GLN A 3 12.26 -1.20 -13.61
N ALA A 4 11.78 -0.47 -12.58
CA ALA A 4 10.44 0.06 -12.49
C ALA A 4 10.44 1.43 -11.80
N GLU A 5 9.51 2.31 -12.20
CA GLU A 5 9.30 3.64 -11.60
C GLU A 5 8.14 3.61 -10.60
N ILE A 6 7.13 2.83 -10.91
CA ILE A 6 5.87 2.77 -10.15
C ILE A 6 5.63 1.33 -9.73
N GLY A 7 5.44 1.13 -8.42
CA GLY A 7 4.99 -0.12 -7.84
C GLY A 7 3.47 -0.13 -7.72
N ILE A 8 2.86 -1.25 -8.02
CA ILE A 8 1.42 -1.48 -7.84
C ILE A 8 1.28 -2.71 -6.96
N ILE A 9 0.73 -2.54 -5.76
CA ILE A 9 0.47 -3.62 -4.82
C ILE A 9 -1.04 -3.86 -4.78
N GLY A 10 -1.46 -5.10 -5.03
CA GLY A 10 -2.90 -5.40 -5.02
C GLY A 10 -3.22 -6.88 -5.06
N GLY A 11 -4.46 -7.21 -5.37
CA GLY A 11 -4.90 -8.58 -5.60
C GLY A 11 -4.40 -9.14 -6.94
N SER A 12 -4.42 -10.46 -7.06
CA SER A 12 -3.95 -11.16 -8.27
C SER A 12 -4.74 -10.81 -9.55
N GLY A 13 -5.95 -10.27 -9.43
CA GLY A 13 -6.74 -9.80 -10.57
C GLY A 13 -6.09 -8.63 -11.35
N LEU A 14 -5.12 -7.92 -10.76
CA LEU A 14 -4.40 -6.83 -11.42
C LEU A 14 -3.27 -7.31 -12.35
N TYR A 15 -2.88 -8.58 -12.31
CA TYR A 15 -1.80 -9.09 -13.19
C TYR A 15 -2.17 -9.14 -14.68
N ALA A 16 -3.45 -9.32 -14.97
CA ALA A 16 -3.98 -9.34 -16.33
C ALA A 16 -4.48 -7.96 -16.77
N MET A 17 -3.86 -6.89 -16.28
CA MET A 17 -4.30 -5.53 -16.57
C MET A 17 -4.23 -5.21 -18.06
N PRO A 18 -5.33 -4.76 -18.67
CA PRO A 18 -5.33 -4.34 -20.07
C PRO A 18 -4.31 -3.23 -20.34
N GLY A 19 -3.52 -3.35 -21.40
CA GLY A 19 -2.50 -2.38 -21.77
C GLY A 19 -1.13 -2.62 -21.14
N LEU A 20 -0.98 -3.61 -20.27
CA LEU A 20 0.33 -4.02 -19.77
C LEU A 20 1.07 -4.80 -20.87
N THR A 21 2.27 -4.37 -21.22
CA THR A 21 3.10 -4.94 -22.30
C THR A 21 4.51 -5.27 -21.79
N ASN A 22 5.29 -6.02 -22.57
CA ASN A 22 6.68 -6.38 -22.25
C ASN A 22 6.83 -7.02 -20.87
N THR A 23 5.88 -7.86 -20.49
CA THR A 23 5.84 -8.45 -19.16
C THR A 23 6.91 -9.51 -18.95
N ARG A 24 7.51 -9.51 -17.77
CA ARG A 24 8.36 -10.57 -17.26
C ARG A 24 8.18 -10.74 -15.75
N GLU A 25 8.44 -11.94 -15.28
CA GLU A 25 8.51 -12.20 -13.84
C GLU A 25 9.91 -11.95 -13.30
N GLU A 26 9.99 -11.37 -12.11
CA GLU A 26 11.23 -11.07 -11.42
C GLU A 26 11.13 -11.52 -9.97
N ARG A 27 12.00 -12.46 -9.55
CA ARG A 27 12.18 -12.82 -8.14
C ARG A 27 13.27 -11.95 -7.55
N VAL A 28 12.94 -11.26 -6.47
CA VAL A 28 13.85 -10.32 -5.82
C VAL A 28 14.21 -10.83 -4.43
N GLU A 29 15.46 -11.23 -4.27
CA GLU A 29 16.02 -11.59 -2.95
C GLU A 29 16.17 -10.33 -2.09
N THR A 30 15.81 -10.46 -0.81
CA THR A 30 15.93 -9.39 0.17
C THR A 30 16.56 -9.88 1.48
N PRO A 31 17.19 -9.00 2.25
CA PRO A 31 17.73 -9.37 3.57
C PRO A 31 16.63 -9.58 4.62
N PHE A 32 15.37 -9.46 4.24
CA PHE A 32 14.20 -9.67 5.08
C PHE A 32 13.43 -10.95 4.71
N GLY A 33 14.00 -11.80 3.88
CA GLY A 33 13.35 -12.98 3.34
C GLY A 33 12.67 -12.72 1.99
N GLU A 34 11.78 -13.61 1.61
CA GLU A 34 11.10 -13.54 0.31
C GLU A 34 9.89 -12.61 0.35
N PRO A 35 9.65 -11.83 -0.72
CA PRO A 35 8.37 -11.15 -0.94
C PRO A 35 7.20 -12.11 -1.07
N SER A 36 5.99 -11.59 -0.98
CA SER A 36 4.74 -12.35 -1.08
C SER A 36 4.61 -13.17 -2.37
N ASP A 37 5.20 -12.69 -3.47
CA ASP A 37 5.25 -13.38 -4.77
C ASP A 37 6.39 -12.80 -5.64
N ALA A 38 6.63 -13.41 -6.80
CA ALA A 38 7.42 -12.80 -7.86
C ALA A 38 6.74 -11.52 -8.38
N PHE A 39 7.52 -10.51 -8.65
CA PHE A 39 7.02 -9.27 -9.26
C PHE A 39 6.75 -9.49 -10.75
N VAL A 40 5.66 -8.92 -11.26
CA VAL A 40 5.44 -8.81 -12.70
C VAL A 40 5.89 -7.40 -13.12
N LEU A 41 6.99 -7.34 -13.84
CA LEU A 41 7.51 -6.11 -14.43
C LEU A 41 6.93 -5.95 -15.83
N GLY A 42 6.69 -4.70 -16.23
CA GLY A 42 6.19 -4.42 -17.59
C GLY A 42 6.13 -2.92 -17.89
N ASP A 43 5.59 -2.61 -19.05
CA ASP A 43 5.31 -1.24 -19.48
C ASP A 43 3.80 -1.01 -19.48
N LEU A 44 3.35 0.03 -18.78
CA LEU A 44 1.97 0.46 -18.72
C LEU A 44 1.89 1.97 -18.99
N GLU A 45 1.12 2.38 -20.00
CA GLU A 45 0.98 3.79 -20.39
C GLU A 45 2.35 4.50 -20.60
N GLY A 46 3.30 3.79 -21.19
CA GLY A 46 4.66 4.30 -21.44
C GLY A 46 5.54 4.45 -20.17
N ARG A 47 5.15 3.85 -19.07
CA ARG A 47 5.90 3.85 -17.81
C ARG A 47 6.30 2.44 -17.40
N LYS A 48 7.48 2.30 -16.81
CA LYS A 48 7.94 1.02 -16.25
C LYS A 48 7.27 0.77 -14.90
N VAL A 49 6.58 -0.35 -14.79
CA VAL A 49 5.81 -0.72 -13.60
C VAL A 49 6.26 -2.06 -13.01
N ALA A 50 6.06 -2.23 -11.71
CA ALA A 50 6.23 -3.48 -10.99
C ALA A 50 4.95 -3.81 -10.21
N PHE A 51 4.31 -4.91 -10.56
CA PHE A 51 3.14 -5.42 -9.85
C PHE A 51 3.54 -6.46 -8.81
N LEU A 52 2.90 -6.42 -7.64
CA LEU A 52 3.03 -7.43 -6.60
C LEU A 52 1.64 -7.89 -6.13
N ALA A 53 1.40 -9.22 -6.17
CA ALA A 53 0.26 -9.82 -5.47
C ALA A 53 0.54 -9.79 -3.97
N ARG A 54 -0.19 -8.93 -3.25
CA ARG A 54 -0.01 -8.77 -1.80
C ARG A 54 -0.11 -10.11 -1.06
N HIS A 55 -1.13 -10.89 -1.33
CA HIS A 55 -1.40 -12.18 -0.68
C HIS A 55 -0.83 -13.40 -1.44
N GLY A 56 0.07 -13.16 -2.40
CA GLY A 56 0.53 -14.18 -3.34
C GLY A 56 -0.55 -14.61 -4.33
N ARG A 57 -0.15 -15.28 -5.42
CA ARG A 57 -1.09 -15.86 -6.38
C ARG A 57 -1.90 -16.97 -5.71
N GLY A 58 -3.20 -16.92 -5.89
CA GLY A 58 -4.14 -17.82 -5.26
C GLY A 58 -4.52 -17.42 -3.83
N HIS A 59 -4.15 -16.21 -3.39
CA HIS A 59 -4.52 -15.63 -2.08
C HIS A 59 -4.15 -16.55 -0.92
N LYS A 60 -2.86 -16.92 -0.81
CA LYS A 60 -2.36 -17.97 0.09
C LYS A 60 -1.92 -17.44 1.46
N LEU A 61 -1.60 -16.15 1.54
CA LEU A 61 -1.05 -15.51 2.73
C LEU A 61 -2.12 -14.73 3.48
N LEU A 62 -2.24 -14.99 4.76
CA LEU A 62 -3.04 -14.14 5.67
C LEU A 62 -2.43 -12.73 5.78
N PRO A 63 -3.20 -11.71 6.19
CA PRO A 63 -2.68 -10.36 6.38
C PRO A 63 -1.46 -10.29 7.31
N SER A 64 -1.41 -11.11 8.37
CA SER A 64 -0.30 -11.12 9.33
C SER A 64 0.85 -12.07 8.94
N GLU A 65 0.71 -12.85 7.86
CA GLU A 65 1.79 -13.64 7.25
C GLU A 65 2.54 -12.88 6.15
N LEU A 66 2.05 -11.69 5.77
CA LEU A 66 2.68 -10.88 4.74
C LEU A 66 4.06 -10.39 5.19
N ASN A 67 5.07 -10.69 4.40
CA ASN A 67 6.40 -10.12 4.62
C ASN A 67 6.48 -8.69 4.05
N PHE A 68 5.87 -7.74 4.76
CA PHE A 68 5.81 -6.34 4.34
C PHE A 68 7.20 -5.74 4.12
N ARG A 69 8.20 -6.11 4.96
CA ARG A 69 9.57 -5.62 4.80
C ARG A 69 10.19 -6.11 3.49
N ALA A 70 10.07 -7.39 3.18
CA ALA A 70 10.57 -7.93 1.92
C ALA A 70 9.86 -7.29 0.71
N ASN A 71 8.54 -7.11 0.77
CA ASN A 71 7.75 -6.51 -0.30
C ASN A 71 8.21 -5.09 -0.64
N ILE A 72 8.35 -4.23 0.37
CA ILE A 72 8.73 -2.82 0.16
C ILE A 72 10.22 -2.69 -0.17
N PHE A 73 11.08 -3.49 0.47
CA PHE A 73 12.51 -3.49 0.16
C PHE A 73 12.78 -3.94 -1.29
N ALA A 74 12.07 -4.96 -1.75
CA ALA A 74 12.18 -5.42 -3.13
C ALA A 74 11.74 -4.36 -4.14
N LEU A 75 10.63 -3.67 -3.89
CA LEU A 75 10.22 -2.52 -4.71
C LEU A 75 11.30 -1.43 -4.75
N LYS A 76 11.90 -1.12 -3.60
CA LYS A 76 13.03 -0.19 -3.55
C LYS A 76 14.22 -0.67 -4.39
N LYS A 77 14.55 -1.97 -4.31
CA LYS A 77 15.64 -2.58 -5.07
C LYS A 77 15.39 -2.56 -6.58
N LEU A 78 14.14 -2.68 -7.01
CA LEU A 78 13.71 -2.52 -8.40
C LEU A 78 13.76 -1.06 -8.90
N GLY A 79 13.99 -0.10 -8.00
CA GLY A 79 14.07 1.32 -8.32
C GLY A 79 12.73 2.06 -8.26
N VAL A 80 11.71 1.44 -7.64
CA VAL A 80 10.39 2.06 -7.48
C VAL A 80 10.47 3.30 -6.60
N GLU A 81 9.86 4.37 -7.06
CA GLU A 81 9.79 5.65 -6.37
C GLU A 81 8.39 5.98 -5.85
N ARG A 82 7.37 5.34 -6.40
CA ARG A 82 5.96 5.59 -6.08
C ARG A 82 5.20 4.28 -6.03
N ILE A 83 4.38 4.11 -5.00
CA ILE A 83 3.50 2.95 -4.84
C ILE A 83 2.04 3.40 -4.91
N VAL A 84 1.29 2.76 -5.80
CA VAL A 84 -0.17 2.74 -5.79
C VAL A 84 -0.60 1.42 -5.18
N SER A 85 -1.16 1.47 -3.98
CA SER A 85 -1.69 0.30 -3.29
C SER A 85 -3.19 0.19 -3.53
N VAL A 86 -3.66 -0.99 -3.90
CA VAL A 86 -5.07 -1.29 -4.18
C VAL A 86 -5.54 -2.31 -3.17
N SER A 87 -6.60 -1.99 -2.42
CA SER A 87 -7.09 -2.82 -1.32
C SER A 87 -8.62 -2.82 -1.27
N ALA A 88 -9.21 -3.97 -1.02
CA ALA A 88 -10.62 -4.09 -0.65
C ALA A 88 -10.80 -3.66 0.81
N VAL A 89 -11.88 -2.95 1.12
CA VAL A 89 -12.17 -2.42 2.46
C VAL A 89 -13.67 -2.47 2.75
N GLY A 90 -14.01 -2.56 4.04
CA GLY A 90 -15.34 -2.25 4.54
C GLY A 90 -15.51 -0.75 4.74
N SER A 91 -16.73 -0.24 4.53
CA SER A 91 -17.08 1.15 4.82
C SER A 91 -17.56 1.31 6.25
N LEU A 92 -17.11 2.38 6.91
CA LEU A 92 -17.56 2.81 8.23
C LEU A 92 -18.50 4.02 8.16
N LYS A 93 -18.82 4.50 6.95
CA LYS A 93 -19.68 5.66 6.70
C LYS A 93 -20.72 5.39 5.62
N GLU A 94 -21.91 5.95 5.79
CA GLU A 94 -23.03 5.82 4.88
C GLU A 94 -22.74 6.36 3.47
N GLU A 95 -21.94 7.44 3.39
CA GLU A 95 -21.59 8.10 2.15
C GLU A 95 -20.54 7.37 1.31
N HIS A 96 -19.89 6.33 1.84
CA HIS A 96 -18.93 5.48 1.11
C HIS A 96 -19.59 4.15 0.77
N LYS A 97 -20.23 4.10 -0.39
CA LYS A 97 -21.03 2.95 -0.83
C LYS A 97 -20.17 1.82 -1.40
N PRO A 98 -20.62 0.57 -1.35
CA PRO A 98 -20.03 -0.50 -2.14
C PRO A 98 -19.84 -0.06 -3.60
N THR A 99 -18.67 -0.34 -4.18
CA THR A 99 -18.16 0.11 -5.47
C THR A 99 -17.59 1.53 -5.53
N ASP A 100 -17.76 2.36 -4.50
CA ASP A 100 -17.01 3.61 -4.37
C ASP A 100 -15.54 3.32 -4.02
N PHE A 101 -14.66 4.24 -4.39
CA PHE A 101 -13.27 4.21 -4.00
C PHE A 101 -12.98 5.35 -3.02
N VAL A 102 -12.19 5.08 -2.01
CA VAL A 102 -11.69 6.08 -1.05
C VAL A 102 -10.17 6.13 -1.17
N VAL A 103 -9.62 7.32 -1.19
CA VAL A 103 -8.17 7.56 -1.17
C VAL A 103 -7.83 8.19 0.18
N PRO A 104 -7.67 7.37 1.25
CA PRO A 104 -7.46 7.87 2.60
C PRO A 104 -6.12 8.59 2.71
N ASP A 105 -6.05 9.56 3.60
CA ASP A 105 -4.83 10.31 3.92
C ASP A 105 -4.33 10.06 5.35
N GLN A 106 -5.14 9.38 6.18
CA GLN A 106 -4.81 9.04 7.56
C GLN A 106 -5.03 7.56 7.88
N PHE A 107 -4.32 7.08 8.91
CA PHE A 107 -4.42 5.71 9.39
C PHE A 107 -4.56 5.65 10.92
N ILE A 108 -5.34 4.66 11.40
CA ILE A 108 -5.33 4.21 12.79
C ILE A 108 -4.84 2.76 12.82
N ASP A 109 -3.81 2.49 13.63
CA ASP A 109 -3.21 1.16 13.78
C ASP A 109 -3.92 0.34 14.85
N ARG A 110 -4.53 -0.75 14.43
CA ARG A 110 -5.11 -1.78 15.31
C ARG A 110 -4.48 -3.15 15.08
N THR A 111 -3.23 -3.16 14.62
CA THR A 111 -2.43 -4.38 14.44
C THR A 111 -1.49 -4.60 15.62
N PHE A 112 -1.15 -5.86 15.94
CA PHE A 112 -0.44 -6.21 17.18
C PHE A 112 0.84 -7.02 16.95
N HIS A 113 0.92 -7.81 15.87
CA HIS A 113 1.98 -8.82 15.68
C HIS A 113 2.79 -8.61 14.41
N ARG A 114 2.76 -7.40 13.83
CA ARG A 114 3.38 -7.14 12.52
C ARG A 114 4.65 -6.33 12.64
N GLU A 115 5.66 -6.75 11.92
CA GLU A 115 6.86 -5.94 11.74
C GLU A 115 6.56 -4.79 10.78
N SER A 116 6.74 -3.56 11.27
CA SER A 116 6.37 -2.33 10.55
C SER A 116 7.51 -1.32 10.47
N THR A 117 8.77 -1.78 10.67
CA THR A 117 9.98 -0.96 10.54
C THR A 117 11.15 -1.78 10.00
N PHE A 118 12.04 -1.14 9.24
CA PHE A 118 13.33 -1.70 8.85
C PHE A 118 14.40 -1.51 9.93
N PHE A 119 14.20 -0.56 10.84
CA PHE A 119 15.14 -0.24 11.91
C PHE A 119 15.13 -1.30 13.01
N GLY A 120 16.12 -1.25 13.87
CA GLY A 120 16.41 -2.22 14.91
C GLY A 120 17.79 -2.84 14.73
N ASN A 121 18.15 -3.81 15.58
CA ASN A 121 19.45 -4.47 15.54
C ASN A 121 20.66 -3.51 15.52
N GLY A 122 20.61 -2.48 16.37
CA GLY A 122 21.70 -1.52 16.53
C GLY A 122 21.58 -0.24 15.68
N ILE A 123 20.47 -0.04 14.98
CA ILE A 123 20.15 1.24 14.35
C ILE A 123 18.75 1.71 14.76
N VAL A 124 18.62 2.97 15.13
CA VAL A 124 17.35 3.60 15.51
C VAL A 124 17.08 4.77 14.59
N GLY A 125 15.90 4.79 14.01
CA GLY A 125 15.41 5.89 13.19
C GLY A 125 13.96 6.21 13.52
N HIS A 126 13.63 7.50 13.52
CA HIS A 126 12.29 8.01 13.74
C HIS A 126 11.88 8.88 12.55
N VAL A 127 11.08 8.30 11.65
CA VAL A 127 10.54 9.06 10.52
C VAL A 127 9.31 9.87 10.93
N ALA A 128 9.15 11.06 10.37
CA ALA A 128 7.91 11.82 10.52
C ALA A 128 6.77 11.09 9.81
N PHE A 129 5.67 10.85 10.52
CA PHE A 129 4.53 10.06 10.04
C PHE A 129 3.16 10.70 10.32
N GLY A 130 3.12 12.00 10.65
CA GLY A 130 1.88 12.76 10.84
C GLY A 130 1.03 12.80 9.55
N ASP A 131 1.69 12.87 8.39
CA ASP A 131 1.07 12.76 7.06
C ASP A 131 1.56 11.47 6.39
N PRO A 132 0.94 10.33 6.66
CA PRO A 132 1.45 9.01 6.25
C PRO A 132 1.38 8.77 4.73
N VAL A 133 0.52 9.49 4.03
CA VAL A 133 0.25 9.32 2.60
C VAL A 133 0.89 10.44 1.79
N CYS A 134 1.42 10.11 0.62
CA CYS A 134 1.95 11.10 -0.31
C CYS A 134 0.81 11.85 -1.00
N ALA A 135 0.62 13.12 -0.68
CA ALA A 135 -0.45 13.96 -1.23
C ALA A 135 -0.44 14.01 -2.77
N THR A 136 0.73 13.99 -3.40
CA THR A 136 0.84 13.99 -4.87
C THR A 136 0.28 12.70 -5.47
N VAL A 137 0.64 11.53 -4.92
CA VAL A 137 0.13 10.23 -5.40
C VAL A 137 -1.36 10.10 -5.11
N ALA A 138 -1.80 10.49 -3.90
CA ALA A 138 -3.22 10.47 -3.52
C ALA A 138 -4.09 11.34 -4.46
N LYS A 139 -3.65 12.58 -4.73
CA LYS A 139 -4.34 13.47 -5.69
C LYS A 139 -4.38 12.88 -7.10
N THR A 140 -3.29 12.25 -7.54
CA THR A 140 -3.26 11.60 -8.86
C THR A 140 -4.27 10.46 -8.95
N ILE A 141 -4.38 9.62 -7.91
CA ILE A 141 -5.37 8.53 -7.84
C ILE A 141 -6.80 9.10 -7.84
N ALA A 142 -7.08 10.12 -7.01
CA ALA A 142 -8.41 10.73 -6.94
C ALA A 142 -8.84 11.34 -8.28
N ASN A 143 -7.94 12.03 -8.97
CA ASN A 143 -8.19 12.56 -10.32
C ASN A 143 -8.39 11.43 -11.35
N ALA A 144 -7.66 10.33 -11.22
CA ALA A 144 -7.81 9.16 -12.09
C ALA A 144 -9.17 8.47 -11.89
N CYS A 145 -9.72 8.45 -10.67
CA CYS A 145 -11.09 7.98 -10.42
C CYS A 145 -12.08 8.85 -11.21
N ALA A 146 -12.00 10.16 -11.06
CA ALA A 146 -12.90 11.10 -11.74
C ALA A 146 -12.82 10.96 -13.27
N SER A 147 -11.61 10.84 -13.84
CA SER A 147 -11.43 10.68 -15.29
C SER A 147 -11.85 9.30 -15.82
N SER A 148 -12.13 8.36 -14.95
CA SER A 148 -12.59 7.00 -15.27
C SER A 148 -14.09 6.79 -15.00
N ASP A 149 -14.82 7.85 -14.67
CA ASP A 149 -16.24 7.84 -14.26
C ASP A 149 -16.50 6.93 -13.05
N ILE A 150 -15.54 6.92 -12.11
CA ILE A 150 -15.62 6.16 -10.86
C ILE A 150 -15.66 7.12 -9.69
N VAL A 151 -16.58 6.89 -8.76
CA VAL A 151 -16.67 7.71 -7.55
C VAL A 151 -15.42 7.46 -6.71
N GLY A 152 -14.56 8.48 -6.64
CA GLY A 152 -13.33 8.48 -5.86
C GLY A 152 -13.34 9.61 -4.84
N LYS A 153 -13.34 9.27 -3.55
CA LYS A 153 -13.37 10.25 -2.45
C LYS A 153 -11.96 10.40 -1.89
N ALA A 154 -11.43 11.63 -1.95
CA ALA A 154 -10.11 11.96 -1.42
C ALA A 154 -10.20 12.31 0.07
N GLY A 155 -9.22 11.87 0.85
CA GLY A 155 -9.16 12.05 2.28
C GLY A 155 -9.89 10.97 3.06
N GLY A 156 -9.79 11.04 4.38
CA GLY A 156 -10.41 10.12 5.32
C GLY A 156 -9.43 9.20 6.05
N THR A 157 -9.94 8.55 7.07
CA THR A 157 -9.16 7.72 7.98
C THR A 157 -9.41 6.23 7.73
N TYR A 158 -8.32 5.50 7.48
CA TYR A 158 -8.32 4.06 7.32
C TYR A 158 -7.93 3.39 8.64
N VAL A 159 -8.82 2.58 9.21
CA VAL A 159 -8.47 1.68 10.33
C VAL A 159 -7.81 0.43 9.77
N CYS A 160 -6.59 0.15 10.19
CA CYS A 160 -5.90 -1.10 9.84
C CYS A 160 -6.02 -2.09 10.99
N MET A 161 -6.87 -3.10 10.83
CA MET A 161 -7.06 -4.15 11.82
C MET A 161 -6.17 -5.36 11.57
N GLU A 162 -5.98 -6.21 12.58
CA GLU A 162 -5.12 -7.41 12.47
C GLU A 162 -5.70 -8.44 11.49
N GLY A 163 -6.99 -8.76 11.62
CA GLY A 163 -7.57 -9.91 10.94
C GLY A 163 -7.04 -11.26 11.47
N PRO A 164 -7.28 -12.41 10.82
CA PRO A 164 -8.06 -12.54 9.58
C PRO A 164 -9.58 -12.41 9.76
N GLN A 165 -10.08 -12.46 11.01
CA GLN A 165 -11.50 -12.24 11.29
C GLN A 165 -11.85 -10.78 10.98
N PHE A 166 -13.08 -10.56 10.53
CA PHE A 166 -13.66 -9.22 10.42
C PHE A 166 -13.99 -8.66 11.80
N SER A 167 -14.32 -7.37 11.87
CA SER A 167 -14.70 -6.68 13.09
C SER A 167 -15.92 -7.32 13.75
N THR A 168 -15.93 -7.33 15.07
CA THR A 168 -17.19 -7.46 15.80
C THR A 168 -18.02 -6.19 15.61
N ARG A 169 -19.35 -6.28 15.79
CA ARG A 169 -20.24 -5.10 15.74
C ARG A 169 -19.85 -4.01 16.74
N ALA A 170 -19.33 -4.40 17.90
CA ALA A 170 -18.84 -3.46 18.92
C ALA A 170 -17.58 -2.72 18.44
N GLU A 171 -16.64 -3.41 17.81
CA GLU A 171 -15.45 -2.79 17.23
C GLU A 171 -15.81 -1.85 16.07
N SER A 172 -16.69 -2.29 15.17
CA SER A 172 -17.15 -1.48 14.06
C SER A 172 -17.79 -0.17 14.55
N ASN A 173 -18.69 -0.24 15.53
CA ASN A 173 -19.29 0.94 16.15
C ASN A 173 -18.27 1.83 16.86
N LEU A 174 -17.25 1.25 17.50
CA LEU A 174 -16.15 1.99 18.12
C LEU A 174 -15.36 2.78 17.08
N TYR A 175 -14.96 2.14 15.98
CA TYR A 175 -14.21 2.80 14.91
C TYR A 175 -15.01 3.91 14.24
N ARG A 176 -16.31 3.71 14.05
CA ARG A 176 -17.24 4.75 13.59
C ARG A 176 -17.28 5.94 14.54
N SER A 177 -17.31 5.69 15.87
CA SER A 177 -17.29 6.77 16.87
C SER A 177 -15.98 7.58 16.85
N TRP A 178 -14.88 7.02 16.36
CA TRP A 178 -13.62 7.73 16.13
C TRP A 178 -13.60 8.55 14.83
N GLY A 179 -14.67 8.49 14.05
CA GLY A 179 -14.78 9.21 12.78
C GLY A 179 -14.06 8.54 11.61
N ALA A 180 -13.67 7.25 11.76
CA ALA A 180 -13.02 6.51 10.69
C ALA A 180 -13.92 6.31 9.47
N ASP A 181 -13.32 6.27 8.29
CA ASP A 181 -14.01 6.20 7.00
C ASP A 181 -14.09 4.78 6.46
N VAL A 182 -12.99 4.05 6.50
CA VAL A 182 -12.89 2.70 5.96
C VAL A 182 -12.05 1.80 6.87
N ILE A 183 -12.25 0.49 6.74
CA ILE A 183 -11.53 -0.52 7.48
C ILE A 183 -10.96 -1.58 6.55
N GLY A 184 -9.71 -1.96 6.80
CA GLY A 184 -9.04 -3.04 6.10
C GLY A 184 -7.88 -3.60 6.91
N MET A 185 -7.02 -4.42 6.29
CA MET A 185 -6.08 -5.23 7.05
C MET A 185 -4.60 -5.01 6.72
N THR A 186 -4.22 -4.24 5.67
CA THR A 186 -2.85 -4.39 5.13
C THR A 186 -2.09 -3.09 4.86
N ASN A 187 -2.77 -1.96 4.66
CA ASN A 187 -2.15 -0.78 4.07
C ASN A 187 -1.21 0.00 5.00
N LEU A 188 -1.40 -0.09 6.32
CA LEU A 188 -0.60 0.72 7.25
C LEU A 188 0.87 0.27 7.31
N GLN A 189 1.14 -1.05 7.33
CA GLN A 189 2.52 -1.56 7.31
C GLN A 189 3.23 -1.17 6.01
N GLU A 190 2.50 -1.22 4.88
CA GLU A 190 3.04 -0.75 3.59
C GLU A 190 3.40 0.74 3.66
N ALA A 191 2.51 1.58 4.20
CA ALA A 191 2.74 3.02 4.32
C ALA A 191 3.94 3.36 5.23
N LYS A 192 4.06 2.70 6.39
CA LYS A 192 5.18 2.87 7.33
C LYS A 192 6.51 2.53 6.65
N LEU A 193 6.58 1.36 6.05
CA LEU A 193 7.80 0.86 5.40
C LEU A 193 8.13 1.64 4.12
N ALA A 194 7.13 2.05 3.33
CA ALA A 194 7.35 2.91 2.17
C ALA A 194 7.95 4.27 2.59
N ARG A 195 7.51 4.85 3.72
CA ARG A 195 8.09 6.07 4.27
C ARG A 195 9.56 5.87 4.64
N GLU A 196 9.89 4.78 5.34
CA GLU A 196 11.28 4.44 5.68
C GLU A 196 12.14 4.08 4.45
N ALA A 197 11.52 3.60 3.39
CA ALA A 197 12.20 3.35 2.10
C ALA A 197 12.26 4.60 1.20
N GLU A 198 11.75 5.74 1.66
CA GLU A 198 11.66 6.97 0.87
C GLU A 198 10.92 6.79 -0.47
N ILE A 199 9.86 5.98 -0.44
CA ILE A 199 8.95 5.76 -1.56
C ILE A 199 7.65 6.51 -1.27
N CYS A 200 7.15 7.25 -2.26
CA CYS A 200 5.80 7.84 -2.18
C CYS A 200 4.76 6.74 -2.15
N TYR A 201 3.84 6.80 -1.22
CA TYR A 201 2.79 5.79 -1.03
C TYR A 201 1.42 6.43 -0.97
N ALA A 202 0.45 5.87 -1.66
CA ALA A 202 -0.96 6.12 -1.44
C ALA A 202 -1.75 4.85 -1.74
N THR A 203 -2.89 4.69 -1.06
CA THR A 203 -3.80 3.58 -1.30
C THR A 203 -5.08 4.05 -1.97
N MET A 204 -5.63 3.19 -2.81
CA MET A 204 -6.96 3.25 -3.36
C MET A 204 -7.78 2.14 -2.69
N ALA A 205 -8.58 2.53 -1.72
CA ALA A 205 -9.42 1.64 -0.94
C ALA A 205 -10.76 1.44 -1.68
N MET A 206 -11.01 0.23 -2.14
CA MET A 206 -12.22 -0.15 -2.87
C MET A 206 -13.26 -0.65 -1.88
N VAL A 207 -14.34 0.05 -1.71
CA VAL A 207 -15.41 -0.36 -0.80
C VAL A 207 -16.13 -1.59 -1.35
N THR A 208 -16.18 -2.65 -0.54
CA THR A 208 -16.89 -3.90 -0.88
C THR A 208 -18.23 -4.03 -0.16
N ASP A 209 -18.32 -3.48 1.03
CA ASP A 209 -19.46 -3.61 1.95
C ASP A 209 -19.46 -2.47 2.98
N TYR A 210 -20.49 -2.43 3.84
CA TYR A 210 -20.60 -1.46 4.93
C TYR A 210 -20.07 -1.98 6.27
N ASP A 211 -19.19 -2.99 6.26
CA ASP A 211 -18.82 -3.68 7.48
C ASP A 211 -20.08 -4.20 8.25
N CYS A 212 -19.94 -4.66 9.48
CA CYS A 212 -21.05 -5.28 10.22
C CYS A 212 -21.96 -4.31 11.00
N TRP A 213 -21.78 -2.99 10.84
CA TRP A 213 -22.57 -1.99 11.58
C TRP A 213 -23.90 -1.62 10.92
N HIS A 214 -24.02 -1.79 9.60
CA HIS A 214 -25.15 -1.27 8.84
C HIS A 214 -26.40 -2.14 9.05
N GLU A 215 -27.47 -1.52 9.55
CA GLU A 215 -28.76 -2.18 9.71
C GLU A 215 -29.49 -2.22 8.35
N GLY A 216 -29.93 -3.39 7.92
CA GLY A 216 -30.71 -3.58 6.68
C GLY A 216 -29.93 -4.14 5.49
N HIS A 217 -28.64 -4.34 5.60
CA HIS A 217 -27.93 -5.33 4.78
C HIS A 217 -27.79 -6.57 5.67
N ASP A 218 -28.55 -7.63 5.34
CA ASP A 218 -28.36 -8.98 5.88
C ASP A 218 -26.85 -9.32 5.77
N ASP A 219 -26.38 -10.20 6.67
CA ASP A 219 -24.98 -10.63 6.67
C ASP A 219 -24.50 -10.84 5.24
N VAL A 220 -23.58 -9.97 4.79
CA VAL A 220 -23.15 -9.89 3.39
C VAL A 220 -22.67 -11.28 2.98
N THR A 221 -23.34 -11.90 2.03
CA THR A 221 -22.95 -13.24 1.60
C THR A 221 -21.63 -13.21 0.84
N VAL A 222 -20.87 -14.28 0.91
CA VAL A 222 -19.58 -14.41 0.18
C VAL A 222 -19.79 -14.16 -1.32
N GLU A 223 -20.92 -14.59 -1.90
CA GLU A 223 -21.23 -14.38 -3.31
C GLU A 223 -21.41 -12.90 -3.65
N GLN A 224 -22.05 -12.12 -2.79
CA GLN A 224 -22.22 -10.68 -2.98
C GLN A 224 -20.87 -9.95 -2.89
N ILE A 225 -20.02 -10.30 -1.91
CA ILE A 225 -18.66 -9.78 -1.81
C ILE A 225 -17.86 -10.09 -3.09
N VAL A 226 -17.92 -11.31 -3.58
CA VAL A 226 -17.20 -11.73 -4.80
C VAL A 226 -17.67 -10.95 -6.02
N ALA A 227 -18.99 -10.72 -6.17
CA ALA A 227 -19.53 -9.93 -7.28
C ALA A 227 -19.01 -8.47 -7.25
N VAL A 228 -19.05 -7.83 -6.08
CA VAL A 228 -18.53 -6.47 -5.89
C VAL A 228 -17.02 -6.43 -6.09
N LEU A 229 -16.26 -7.43 -5.61
CA LEU A 229 -14.81 -7.53 -5.82
C LEU A 229 -14.45 -7.61 -7.30
N ASN A 230 -15.18 -8.39 -8.10
CA ASN A 230 -14.93 -8.50 -9.53
C ASN A 230 -15.17 -7.17 -10.26
N GLN A 231 -16.25 -6.47 -9.92
CA GLN A 231 -16.54 -5.15 -10.47
C GLN A 231 -15.47 -4.13 -10.05
N ASN A 232 -15.10 -4.12 -8.76
CA ASN A 232 -14.06 -3.26 -8.23
C ASN A 232 -12.71 -3.53 -8.88
N ALA A 233 -12.35 -4.79 -9.15
CA ALA A 233 -11.12 -5.14 -9.84
C ALA A 233 -11.07 -4.56 -11.26
N ALA A 234 -12.18 -4.65 -12.02
CA ALA A 234 -12.27 -4.06 -13.34
C ALA A 234 -12.16 -2.52 -13.32
N ASN A 235 -12.81 -1.90 -12.35
CA ASN A 235 -12.75 -0.46 -12.14
C ASN A 235 -11.34 -0.02 -11.69
N ALA A 236 -10.72 -0.77 -10.76
CA ALA A 236 -9.36 -0.52 -10.31
C ALA A 236 -8.34 -0.56 -11.45
N ALA A 237 -8.48 -1.50 -12.38
CA ALA A 237 -7.61 -1.57 -13.55
C ALA A 237 -7.68 -0.28 -14.40
N LYS A 238 -8.87 0.30 -14.60
CA LYS A 238 -9.04 1.58 -15.31
C LYS A 238 -8.37 2.72 -14.57
N VAL A 239 -8.63 2.83 -13.24
CA VAL A 239 -8.07 3.90 -12.41
C VAL A 239 -6.55 3.78 -12.31
N VAL A 240 -6.00 2.59 -12.12
CA VAL A 240 -4.55 2.38 -12.07
C VAL A 240 -3.89 2.80 -13.37
N ARG A 241 -4.45 2.45 -14.54
CA ARG A 241 -3.94 2.89 -15.84
C ARG A 241 -3.93 4.42 -15.96
N ALA A 242 -5.05 5.07 -15.64
CA ALA A 242 -5.16 6.53 -15.67
C ALA A 242 -4.19 7.19 -14.67
N ALA A 243 -4.04 6.64 -13.47
CA ALA A 243 -3.11 7.13 -12.47
C ALA A 243 -1.65 6.98 -12.91
N VAL A 244 -1.27 5.85 -13.51
CA VAL A 244 0.07 5.62 -14.04
C VAL A 244 0.39 6.61 -15.17
N ALA A 245 -0.54 6.83 -16.10
CA ALA A 245 -0.40 7.79 -17.19
C ALA A 245 -0.20 9.23 -16.67
N ALA A 246 -1.01 9.62 -15.67
CA ALA A 246 -1.01 10.97 -15.10
C ALA A 246 0.05 11.19 -14.00
N MET A 247 0.79 10.16 -13.58
CA MET A 247 1.76 10.26 -12.49
C MET A 247 2.89 11.24 -12.85
N PRO A 248 3.13 12.30 -12.06
CA PRO A 248 4.20 13.25 -12.32
C PRO A 248 5.57 12.56 -12.46
N ARG A 249 6.39 13.01 -13.41
CA ARG A 249 7.76 12.45 -13.57
C ARG A 249 8.67 12.91 -12.44
N ASP A 250 8.58 14.18 -12.08
CA ASP A 250 9.41 14.75 -11.00
C ASP A 250 8.84 14.44 -9.62
N ARG A 251 9.74 14.22 -8.66
CA ARG A 251 9.42 14.02 -7.25
C ARG A 251 9.76 15.29 -6.48
N THR A 252 8.75 16.11 -6.22
CA THR A 252 8.90 17.37 -5.48
C THR A 252 8.45 17.27 -4.02
N CYS A 253 7.94 16.11 -3.60
CA CYS A 253 7.45 15.88 -2.24
C CYS A 253 8.59 15.46 -1.28
N ALA A 254 8.39 15.69 0.02
CA ALA A 254 9.35 15.34 1.07
C ALA A 254 9.59 13.82 1.23
N CYS A 255 8.81 12.96 0.57
CA CYS A 255 8.99 11.50 0.65
C CYS A 255 10.41 11.06 0.24
N ALA A 256 11.03 11.74 -0.73
CA ALA A 256 12.36 11.38 -1.26
C ALA A 256 13.50 11.59 -0.25
N THR A 257 13.26 12.34 0.82
CA THR A 257 14.25 12.71 1.84
C THR A 257 13.75 12.42 3.26
N ALA A 258 12.80 11.50 3.41
CA ALA A 258 12.16 11.20 4.69
C ALA A 258 13.15 10.73 5.77
N LEU A 259 14.29 10.16 5.37
CA LEU A 259 15.34 9.70 6.29
C LEU A 259 16.41 10.74 6.59
N GLN A 260 16.37 11.92 5.99
CA GLN A 260 17.48 12.90 6.05
C GLN A 260 17.91 13.24 7.48
N TYR A 261 16.98 13.28 8.43
CA TYR A 261 17.23 13.57 9.84
C TYR A 261 16.61 12.51 10.77
N ALA A 262 16.25 11.36 10.24
CA ALA A 262 15.51 10.33 10.98
C ALA A 262 16.43 9.45 11.84
N ILE A 263 17.69 9.22 11.40
CA ILE A 263 18.61 8.28 12.04
C ILE A 263 19.29 8.99 13.20
N ILE A 264 19.08 8.49 14.43
CA ILE A 264 19.66 9.06 15.67
C ILE A 264 20.86 8.28 16.20
N THR A 265 21.05 7.03 15.73
CA THR A 265 22.20 6.22 16.15
C THR A 265 23.49 6.81 15.57
N ASN A 266 24.52 6.93 16.42
CA ASN A 266 25.86 7.32 15.94
C ASN A 266 26.33 6.33 14.86
N PRO A 267 26.70 6.79 13.66
CA PRO A 267 27.11 5.90 12.57
C PRO A 267 28.23 4.91 12.94
N ALA A 268 29.15 5.30 13.80
CA ALA A 268 30.24 4.44 14.27
C ALA A 268 29.77 3.29 15.19
N ALA A 269 28.58 3.42 15.80
CA ALA A 269 28.01 2.41 16.70
C ALA A 269 27.12 1.38 15.97
N ILE A 270 26.81 1.61 14.69
CA ILE A 270 25.96 0.72 13.92
C ILE A 270 26.75 -0.55 13.54
N PRO A 271 26.26 -1.78 13.90
CA PRO A 271 26.92 -3.01 13.54
C PRO A 271 27.10 -3.15 12.03
N ALA A 272 28.24 -3.70 11.60
CA ALA A 272 28.57 -3.84 10.18
C ALA A 272 27.51 -4.65 9.41
N GLU A 273 26.98 -5.72 10.02
CA GLU A 273 25.92 -6.52 9.44
C GLU A 273 24.63 -5.71 9.23
N THR A 274 24.23 -4.93 10.21
CA THR A 274 23.04 -4.05 10.13
C THR A 274 23.22 -2.98 9.05
N ARG A 275 24.44 -2.37 8.99
CA ARG A 275 24.78 -1.41 7.95
C ARG A 275 24.67 -2.03 6.56
N ALA A 276 25.25 -3.21 6.35
CA ALA A 276 25.19 -3.91 5.06
C ALA A 276 23.74 -4.29 4.68
N ARG A 277 22.95 -4.78 5.65
CA ARG A 277 21.54 -5.13 5.46
C ARG A 277 20.68 -3.96 5.02
N LEU A 278 20.95 -2.77 5.55
CA LEU A 278 20.16 -1.56 5.31
C LEU A 278 20.79 -0.57 4.31
N ASP A 279 21.92 -0.91 3.69
CA ASP A 279 22.68 0.00 2.83
C ASP A 279 21.82 0.65 1.73
N LEU A 280 20.95 -0.12 1.09
CA LEU A 280 20.01 0.38 0.07
C LEU A 280 19.10 1.52 0.57
N LEU A 281 18.76 1.51 1.86
CA LEU A 281 17.85 2.49 2.47
C LEU A 281 18.62 3.67 3.08
N VAL A 282 19.67 3.38 3.85
CA VAL A 282 20.33 4.37 4.69
C VAL A 282 21.76 4.73 4.26
N GLY A 283 22.36 3.99 3.31
CA GLY A 283 23.77 4.14 2.92
C GLY A 283 24.13 5.56 2.53
N LYS A 284 23.25 6.26 1.78
CA LYS A 284 23.47 7.66 1.38
C LYS A 284 23.55 8.66 2.57
N TYR A 285 23.09 8.26 3.76
CA TYR A 285 23.12 9.07 4.98
C TYR A 285 24.25 8.70 5.93
N LEU A 286 24.72 7.44 5.86
CA LEU A 286 25.77 6.92 6.74
C LEU A 286 27.19 7.07 6.17
N ASN A 287 27.33 7.31 4.87
CA ASN A 287 28.59 7.42 4.15
C ASN A 287 28.99 8.89 3.85
N LYS A 288 28.47 9.83 4.64
CA LYS A 288 28.82 11.26 4.55
C LYS A 288 30.00 11.60 5.43
#